data_9fac8ec11b5ed8e3b666dc289d860338
#
_entry.id   9fac8ec11b5ed8e3b666dc289d860338
#
_cell.length_a   1.000
_cell.length_b   1.000
_cell.length_c   1.000
_cell.angle_alpha   90.00
_cell.angle_beta   90.00
_cell.angle_gamma   90.00
#
_symmetry.space_group_name_H-M   'P 1'
#
loop_
_entity.id
_entity.type
_entity.pdbx_description
1 polymer ?
#
loop_
_entity_poly.entity_id
_entity_poly.type
_entity_poly.pdbx_seq_one_letter_code
_entity_poly.pdbx_strand_id
1 'polypeptide(L)'
;MRNFVKQIKMLVVLGVVLLLSGCKWDVLHPAGYVARQQLILIVICVVVMLCVVIPVMVGVVFLAIKYRASNTTGEYLPEWGHSNKIEAFMWGIPVVIVLVLGTLTAYYTYKLEPENPLPVEIVGEGKPLQVDVVALDWKWLFIYPEYGVASINEIYVPEGRQVLLQLTSESSVNAFWVPQVGTVLYAMPQMNSKLHLVADKQGVFKGTSANYSGDGFAGMRFKWHSVSLQDFDNWITKARTHGQVLDRVSYRQLSVAPRMGDIAAKEKDAEVRYFAPVEKRLYYRIVNRCVDENTVCNEDLMKRAAAQTLWGALCSVFDPGAI
;
A
#
# COMPACT_ATOMS: atom_id res chain seq x y z
N MET A 1 -17.17 7.95 -51.17
CA MET A 1 -16.00 8.35 -50.36
C MET A 1 -16.37 8.65 -48.89
N ARG A 2 -17.41 9.43 -48.59
CA ARG A 2 -17.78 9.84 -47.19
C ARG A 2 -18.13 8.66 -46.27
N ASN A 3 -18.80 7.61 -46.76
CA ASN A 3 -19.15 6.41 -45.97
C ASN A 3 -17.93 5.50 -45.72
N PHE A 4 -17.02 5.40 -46.69
CA PHE A 4 -15.78 4.64 -46.55
C PHE A 4 -14.85 5.24 -45.49
N VAL A 5 -14.71 6.58 -45.46
CA VAL A 5 -13.94 7.28 -44.41
C VAL A 5 -14.56 7.13 -43.01
N LYS A 6 -15.90 7.09 -42.91
CA LYS A 6 -16.60 6.81 -41.61
C LYS A 6 -16.33 5.37 -41.13
N GLN A 7 -16.36 4.39 -42.03
CA GLN A 7 -16.07 2.98 -41.66
C GLN A 7 -14.62 2.80 -41.22
N ILE A 8 -13.65 3.44 -41.88
CA ILE A 8 -12.24 3.41 -41.47
C ILE A 8 -12.07 4.04 -40.09
N LYS A 9 -12.66 5.20 -39.83
CA LYS A 9 -12.60 5.84 -38.48
C LYS A 9 -13.21 4.96 -37.41
N MET A 10 -14.31 4.30 -37.70
CA MET A 10 -14.95 3.38 -36.75
C MET A 10 -14.09 2.14 -36.48
N LEU A 11 -13.44 1.58 -37.51
CA LEU A 11 -12.50 0.47 -37.39
C LEU A 11 -11.25 0.85 -36.57
N VAL A 12 -10.71 2.06 -36.80
CA VAL A 12 -9.58 2.57 -36.04
C VAL A 12 -9.93 2.75 -34.57
N VAL A 13 -11.09 3.35 -34.28
CA VAL A 13 -11.56 3.51 -32.89
C VAL A 13 -11.78 2.16 -32.23
N LEU A 14 -12.40 1.20 -32.92
CA LEU A 14 -12.60 -0.16 -32.41
C LEU A 14 -11.26 -0.87 -32.17
N GLY A 15 -10.28 -0.70 -33.09
CA GLY A 15 -8.92 -1.24 -32.93
C GLY A 15 -8.19 -0.65 -31.72
N VAL A 16 -8.29 0.66 -31.50
CA VAL A 16 -7.71 1.34 -30.31
C VAL A 16 -8.36 0.84 -29.02
N VAL A 17 -9.69 0.68 -28.98
CA VAL A 17 -10.40 0.13 -27.81
C VAL A 17 -9.99 -1.30 -27.52
N LEU A 18 -9.79 -2.13 -28.55
CA LEU A 18 -9.32 -3.52 -28.38
C LEU A 18 -7.86 -3.59 -27.90
N LEU A 19 -7.00 -2.65 -28.29
CA LEU A 19 -5.61 -2.59 -27.82
C LEU A 19 -5.51 -2.12 -26.35
N LEU A 20 -6.48 -1.36 -25.84
CA LEU A 20 -6.56 -0.93 -24.44
C LEU A 20 -7.02 -2.05 -23.48
N SER A 21 -7.59 -3.14 -23.98
CA SER A 21 -8.11 -4.24 -23.15
C SER A 21 -7.04 -5.21 -22.62
N GLY A 22 -5.75 -5.00 -22.95
CA GLY A 22 -4.66 -5.94 -22.63
C GLY A 22 -4.04 -5.81 -21.24
N CYS A 23 -4.37 -4.81 -20.43
CA CYS A 23 -3.77 -4.62 -19.11
C CYS A 23 -4.56 -5.31 -18.00
N LYS A 24 -3.99 -6.35 -17.40
CA LYS A 24 -4.50 -6.96 -16.18
C LYS A 24 -4.14 -6.04 -14.99
N TRP A 25 -5.07 -5.21 -14.56
CA TRP A 25 -4.87 -4.29 -13.44
C TRP A 25 -5.07 -5.04 -12.12
N ASP A 26 -3.99 -5.29 -11.40
CA ASP A 26 -4.01 -6.03 -10.14
C ASP A 26 -4.95 -5.39 -9.09
N VAL A 27 -5.07 -4.05 -9.09
CA VAL A 27 -5.98 -3.30 -8.20
C VAL A 27 -7.47 -3.61 -8.44
N LEU A 28 -7.85 -3.98 -9.68
CA LEU A 28 -9.24 -4.33 -10.01
C LEU A 28 -9.60 -5.79 -9.67
N HIS A 29 -8.64 -6.59 -9.21
CA HIS A 29 -8.83 -7.99 -8.85
C HIS A 29 -8.47 -8.22 -7.37
N PRO A 30 -9.26 -7.70 -6.42
CA PRO A 30 -8.95 -7.80 -4.99
C PRO A 30 -9.01 -9.26 -4.53
N ALA A 31 -8.04 -9.61 -3.69
CA ALA A 31 -7.93 -10.90 -3.03
C ALA A 31 -7.99 -10.79 -1.50
N GLY A 32 -8.17 -9.56 -0.96
CA GLY A 32 -8.33 -9.29 0.45
C GLY A 32 -9.45 -8.31 0.74
N TYR A 33 -9.91 -8.31 1.99
CA TYR A 33 -11.01 -7.44 2.43
C TYR A 33 -10.72 -5.95 2.20
N VAL A 34 -9.56 -5.48 2.63
CA VAL A 34 -9.18 -4.05 2.52
C VAL A 34 -9.15 -3.62 1.06
N ALA A 35 -8.49 -4.39 0.18
CA ALA A 35 -8.44 -4.11 -1.26
C ALA A 35 -9.83 -4.10 -1.91
N ARG A 36 -10.76 -4.97 -1.44
CA ARG A 36 -12.15 -5.00 -1.92
C ARG A 36 -12.91 -3.73 -1.54
N GLN A 37 -12.76 -3.26 -0.29
CA GLN A 37 -13.38 -2.00 0.14
C GLN A 37 -12.83 -0.80 -0.63
N GLN A 38 -11.53 -0.78 -0.89
CA GLN A 38 -10.89 0.26 -1.71
C GLN A 38 -11.41 0.24 -3.16
N LEU A 39 -11.57 -0.94 -3.76
CA LEU A 39 -12.16 -1.06 -5.10
C LEU A 39 -13.58 -0.50 -5.16
N ILE A 40 -14.42 -0.82 -4.16
CA ILE A 40 -15.79 -0.27 -4.07
C ILE A 40 -15.75 1.26 -4.01
N LEU A 41 -14.88 1.82 -3.17
CA LEU A 41 -14.71 3.27 -3.06
C LEU A 41 -14.26 3.89 -4.39
N ILE A 42 -13.27 3.31 -5.06
CA ILE A 42 -12.79 3.76 -6.38
C ILE A 42 -13.93 3.77 -7.39
N VAL A 43 -14.73 2.68 -7.48
CA VAL A 43 -15.85 2.60 -8.43
C VAL A 43 -16.89 3.67 -8.14
N ILE A 44 -17.27 3.88 -6.86
CA ILE A 44 -18.22 4.94 -6.48
C ILE A 44 -17.68 6.31 -6.89
N CYS A 45 -16.43 6.62 -6.57
CA CYS A 45 -15.81 7.89 -6.93
C CYS A 45 -15.79 8.11 -8.46
N VAL A 46 -15.41 7.08 -9.23
CA VAL A 46 -15.40 7.15 -10.70
C VAL A 46 -16.81 7.39 -11.26
N VAL A 47 -17.84 6.70 -10.75
CA VAL A 47 -19.23 6.89 -11.20
C VAL A 47 -19.70 8.32 -10.90
N VAL A 48 -19.47 8.82 -9.68
CA VAL A 48 -19.84 10.20 -9.31
C VAL A 48 -19.14 11.22 -10.20
N MET A 49 -17.85 11.04 -10.47
CA MET A 49 -17.10 11.95 -11.35
C MET A 49 -17.57 11.88 -12.81
N LEU A 50 -17.91 10.69 -13.31
CA LEU A 50 -18.45 10.54 -14.67
C LEU A 50 -19.82 11.23 -14.85
N CYS A 51 -20.64 11.31 -13.81
CA CYS A 51 -21.89 12.06 -13.84
C CYS A 51 -21.70 13.56 -14.15
N VAL A 52 -20.51 14.09 -13.91
CA VAL A 52 -20.15 15.49 -14.26
C VAL A 52 -19.39 15.54 -15.59
N VAL A 53 -18.38 14.70 -15.74
CA VAL A 53 -17.48 14.74 -16.90
C VAL A 53 -18.25 14.47 -18.21
N ILE A 54 -19.14 13.47 -18.21
CA ILE A 54 -19.89 13.11 -19.43
C ILE A 54 -20.81 14.26 -19.91
N PRO A 55 -21.69 14.86 -19.07
CA PRO A 55 -22.50 15.99 -19.50
C PRO A 55 -21.69 17.20 -19.97
N VAL A 56 -20.57 17.51 -19.30
CA VAL A 56 -19.68 18.60 -19.73
C VAL A 56 -19.06 18.30 -21.09
N MET A 57 -18.52 17.10 -21.32
CA MET A 57 -17.98 16.71 -22.63
C MET A 57 -19.03 16.76 -23.73
N VAL A 58 -20.23 16.24 -23.46
CA VAL A 58 -21.36 16.31 -24.40
C VAL A 58 -21.76 17.75 -24.65
N GLY A 59 -21.83 18.60 -23.63
CA GLY A 59 -22.13 20.02 -23.73
C GLY A 59 -21.13 20.77 -24.59
N VAL A 60 -19.83 20.54 -24.39
CA VAL A 60 -18.75 21.16 -25.21
C VAL A 60 -18.90 20.79 -26.69
N VAL A 61 -19.10 19.50 -27.00
CA VAL A 61 -19.29 19.04 -28.38
C VAL A 61 -20.58 19.61 -28.98
N PHE A 62 -21.68 19.63 -28.21
CA PHE A 62 -22.96 20.20 -28.64
C PHE A 62 -22.81 21.68 -28.97
N LEU A 63 -22.22 22.50 -28.11
CA LEU A 63 -21.97 23.90 -28.31
C LEU A 63 -21.07 24.18 -29.51
N ALA A 64 -19.99 23.41 -29.65
CA ALA A 64 -19.07 23.53 -30.80
C ALA A 64 -19.75 23.23 -32.14
N ILE A 65 -20.73 22.31 -32.17
CA ILE A 65 -21.49 22.00 -33.38
C ILE A 65 -22.58 23.06 -33.62
N LYS A 66 -23.32 23.47 -32.56
CA LYS A 66 -24.42 24.40 -32.65
C LYS A 66 -23.98 25.81 -33.07
N TYR A 67 -22.87 26.29 -32.50
CA TYR A 67 -22.35 27.65 -32.76
C TYR A 67 -21.18 27.68 -33.76
N ARG A 68 -21.06 26.67 -34.60
CA ARG A 68 -20.06 26.61 -35.69
C ARG A 68 -20.33 27.75 -36.68
N ALA A 69 -19.28 28.42 -37.17
CA ALA A 69 -19.38 29.54 -38.15
C ALA A 69 -20.21 29.25 -39.41
N SER A 70 -20.29 27.96 -39.81
CA SER A 70 -21.12 27.54 -40.95
C SER A 70 -22.59 27.31 -40.62
N ASN A 71 -23.01 27.44 -39.35
CA ASN A 71 -24.41 27.29 -38.95
C ASN A 71 -25.09 28.64 -38.92
N THR A 72 -25.94 28.89 -39.89
CA THR A 72 -26.70 30.14 -40.06
C THR A 72 -28.05 30.13 -39.34
N THR A 73 -28.42 29.02 -38.67
CA THR A 73 -29.70 28.87 -37.98
C THR A 73 -29.59 29.14 -36.48
N GLY A 74 -28.41 29.48 -35.99
CA GLY A 74 -28.18 29.81 -34.57
C GLY A 74 -28.76 31.16 -34.21
N GLU A 75 -29.55 31.24 -33.12
CA GLU A 75 -30.07 32.51 -32.58
C GLU A 75 -28.89 33.35 -32.06
N TYR A 76 -28.77 34.57 -32.55
CA TYR A 76 -27.72 35.50 -32.15
C TYR A 76 -28.22 36.38 -30.98
N LEU A 77 -27.68 36.12 -29.77
CA LEU A 77 -28.06 36.86 -28.54
C LEU A 77 -26.82 37.59 -27.97
N PRO A 78 -26.48 38.77 -28.53
CA PRO A 78 -25.24 39.47 -28.16
C PRO A 78 -25.26 40.01 -26.72
N GLU A 79 -26.44 40.27 -26.15
CA GLU A 79 -26.59 40.80 -24.79
C GLU A 79 -26.76 39.71 -23.72
N TRP A 80 -26.71 38.42 -24.11
CA TRP A 80 -26.83 37.31 -23.16
C TRP A 80 -25.52 37.10 -22.39
N GLY A 81 -25.40 37.75 -21.23
CA GLY A 81 -24.19 37.68 -20.40
C GLY A 81 -24.36 36.93 -19.06
N HIS A 82 -25.61 36.69 -18.63
CA HIS A 82 -25.84 36.11 -17.30
C HIS A 82 -27.15 35.30 -17.21
N SER A 83 -27.11 34.23 -16.42
CA SER A 83 -28.28 33.43 -16.08
C SER A 83 -28.16 32.83 -14.70
N ASN A 84 -28.97 33.33 -13.74
CA ASN A 84 -28.96 32.84 -12.34
C ASN A 84 -29.23 31.35 -12.22
N LYS A 85 -30.04 30.77 -13.13
CA LYS A 85 -30.34 29.33 -13.12
C LYS A 85 -29.11 28.50 -13.50
N ILE A 86 -28.42 28.90 -14.57
CA ILE A 86 -27.18 28.18 -15.02
C ILE A 86 -26.10 28.33 -13.95
N GLU A 87 -25.94 29.51 -13.38
CA GLU A 87 -24.97 29.79 -12.32
C GLU A 87 -25.25 28.95 -11.08
N ALA A 88 -26.49 28.86 -10.63
CA ALA A 88 -26.86 28.00 -9.50
C ALA A 88 -26.55 26.54 -9.74
N PHE A 89 -26.74 26.02 -10.96
CA PHE A 89 -26.32 24.63 -11.32
C PHE A 89 -24.82 24.50 -11.37
N MET A 90 -24.10 25.46 -11.95
CA MET A 90 -22.64 25.40 -12.07
C MET A 90 -21.92 25.37 -10.72
N TRP A 91 -22.44 26.08 -9.72
CA TRP A 91 -21.89 26.10 -8.36
C TRP A 91 -22.48 24.99 -7.48
N GLY A 92 -23.78 24.76 -7.58
CA GLY A 92 -24.49 23.82 -6.71
C GLY A 92 -24.07 22.37 -6.90
N ILE A 93 -23.94 21.92 -8.15
CA ILE A 93 -23.56 20.53 -8.42
C ILE A 93 -22.17 20.17 -7.86
N PRO A 94 -21.09 20.94 -8.10
CA PRO A 94 -19.79 20.66 -7.50
C PRO A 94 -19.81 20.68 -5.97
N VAL A 95 -20.54 21.61 -5.34
CA VAL A 95 -20.65 21.66 -3.87
C VAL A 95 -21.28 20.39 -3.33
N VAL A 96 -22.39 19.92 -3.91
CA VAL A 96 -23.03 18.67 -3.50
C VAL A 96 -22.09 17.49 -3.66
N ILE A 97 -21.36 17.41 -4.78
CA ILE A 97 -20.41 16.32 -5.03
C ILE A 97 -19.27 16.32 -4.00
N VAL A 98 -18.70 17.48 -3.69
CA VAL A 98 -17.65 17.61 -2.67
C VAL A 98 -18.15 17.14 -1.31
N LEU A 99 -19.37 17.52 -0.92
CA LEU A 99 -19.97 17.06 0.34
C LEU A 99 -20.17 15.54 0.37
N VAL A 100 -20.68 14.96 -0.71
CA VAL A 100 -20.87 13.50 -0.82
C VAL A 100 -19.53 12.77 -0.76
N LEU A 101 -18.57 13.15 -1.59
CA LEU A 101 -17.26 12.51 -1.64
C LEU A 101 -16.48 12.72 -0.33
N GLY A 102 -16.56 13.90 0.28
CA GLY A 102 -15.92 14.21 1.56
C GLY A 102 -16.46 13.31 2.70
N THR A 103 -17.79 13.19 2.79
CA THR A 103 -18.42 12.30 3.78
C THR A 103 -18.03 10.84 3.56
N LEU A 104 -18.05 10.41 2.31
CA LEU A 104 -17.68 9.03 1.94
C LEU A 104 -16.22 8.73 2.29
N THR A 105 -15.31 9.65 1.94
CA THR A 105 -13.89 9.54 2.24
C THR A 105 -13.65 9.48 3.74
N ALA A 106 -14.26 10.36 4.51
CA ALA A 106 -14.15 10.34 5.98
C ALA A 106 -14.59 8.99 6.56
N TYR A 107 -15.76 8.47 6.13
CA TYR A 107 -16.25 7.16 6.58
C TYR A 107 -15.27 6.02 6.28
N TYR A 108 -14.74 5.94 5.04
CA TYR A 108 -13.80 4.87 4.68
C TYR A 108 -12.43 5.04 5.33
N THR A 109 -11.98 6.27 5.60
CA THR A 109 -10.73 6.52 6.33
C THR A 109 -10.80 5.91 7.74
N TYR A 110 -11.85 6.18 8.49
CA TYR A 110 -12.04 5.59 9.82
C TYR A 110 -12.25 4.06 9.78
N LYS A 111 -12.97 3.57 8.78
CA LYS A 111 -13.27 2.13 8.64
C LYS A 111 -12.05 1.30 8.27
N LEU A 112 -11.13 1.86 7.48
CA LEU A 112 -9.97 1.15 6.93
C LEU A 112 -8.65 1.62 7.53
N GLU A 113 -8.69 2.20 8.72
CA GLU A 113 -7.48 2.64 9.42
C GLU A 113 -6.53 1.46 9.62
N PRO A 114 -5.25 1.55 9.15
CA PRO A 114 -4.32 0.42 9.15
C PRO A 114 -3.98 -0.13 10.54
N GLU A 115 -3.98 0.72 11.57
CA GLU A 115 -3.65 0.34 12.94
C GLU A 115 -4.76 -0.44 13.66
N ASN A 116 -6.01 -0.29 13.19
CA ASN A 116 -7.16 -0.95 13.80
C ASN A 116 -7.27 -2.40 13.34
N PRO A 117 -7.51 -3.35 14.27
CA PRO A 117 -7.82 -4.73 13.89
C PRO A 117 -9.02 -4.80 12.96
N LEU A 118 -8.99 -5.74 12.02
CA LEU A 118 -10.12 -5.99 11.14
C LEU A 118 -11.31 -6.55 11.94
N PRO A 119 -12.56 -6.31 11.49
CA PRO A 119 -13.76 -6.82 12.16
C PRO A 119 -13.73 -8.34 12.35
N VAL A 120 -14.13 -8.80 13.54
CA VAL A 120 -14.12 -10.23 13.92
C VAL A 120 -14.98 -11.08 12.98
N GLU A 121 -16.06 -10.49 12.44
CA GLU A 121 -16.95 -11.18 11.47
C GLU A 121 -16.21 -11.58 10.18
N ILE A 122 -15.04 -10.96 9.89
CA ILE A 122 -14.28 -11.22 8.67
C ILE A 122 -13.12 -12.17 8.93
N VAL A 123 -12.47 -12.03 10.09
CA VAL A 123 -11.19 -12.73 10.38
C VAL A 123 -11.35 -13.82 11.45
N GLY A 124 -12.54 -13.94 12.08
CA GLY A 124 -12.78 -14.84 13.19
C GLY A 124 -12.13 -14.37 14.50
N GLU A 125 -12.33 -15.13 15.59
CA GLU A 125 -11.79 -14.80 16.92
C GLU A 125 -10.32 -15.21 17.13
N GLY A 126 -9.64 -15.64 16.07
CA GLY A 126 -8.24 -16.08 16.13
C GLY A 126 -7.25 -14.95 16.38
N LYS A 127 -6.18 -15.24 17.14
CA LYS A 127 -5.06 -14.30 17.29
C LYS A 127 -4.43 -13.99 15.92
N PRO A 128 -4.21 -12.70 15.58
CA PRO A 128 -3.53 -12.32 14.34
C PRO A 128 -2.16 -12.98 14.23
N LEU A 129 -1.76 -13.38 13.02
CA LEU A 129 -0.39 -13.80 12.74
C LEU A 129 0.50 -12.54 12.73
N GLN A 130 1.41 -12.44 13.69
CA GLN A 130 2.37 -11.34 13.70
C GLN A 130 3.51 -11.62 12.74
N VAL A 131 3.83 -10.66 11.89
CA VAL A 131 5.00 -10.66 11.02
C VAL A 131 5.69 -9.31 11.11
N ASP A 132 6.94 -9.31 11.55
CA ASP A 132 7.76 -8.11 11.63
C ASP A 132 8.47 -7.92 10.29
N VAL A 133 8.29 -6.75 9.69
CA VAL A 133 8.75 -6.44 8.34
C VAL A 133 9.80 -5.35 8.37
N VAL A 134 10.98 -5.64 7.83
CA VAL A 134 12.07 -4.68 7.74
C VAL A 134 12.39 -4.40 6.27
N ALA A 135 12.25 -3.14 5.87
CA ALA A 135 12.75 -2.69 4.58
C ALA A 135 14.26 -2.46 4.67
N LEU A 136 15.02 -3.29 3.98
CA LEU A 136 16.47 -3.16 3.81
C LEU A 136 16.78 -2.48 2.47
N ASP A 137 18.05 -2.22 2.18
CA ASP A 137 18.45 -1.68 0.90
C ASP A 137 18.10 -2.68 -0.22
N TRP A 138 16.99 -2.35 -0.89
CA TRP A 138 16.33 -2.99 -2.03
C TRP A 138 15.87 -4.44 -1.83
N LYS A 139 15.55 -4.84 -0.58
CA LYS A 139 14.97 -6.14 -0.24
C LYS A 139 14.07 -6.05 0.99
N TRP A 140 13.16 -6.99 1.12
CA TRP A 140 12.22 -7.08 2.23
C TRP A 140 12.55 -8.29 3.11
N LEU A 141 12.76 -8.05 4.40
CA LEU A 141 12.96 -9.09 5.42
C LEU A 141 11.65 -9.25 6.19
N PHE A 142 11.13 -10.47 6.23
CA PHE A 142 9.93 -10.87 6.97
C PHE A 142 10.32 -11.79 8.11
N ILE A 143 10.08 -11.39 9.34
CA ILE A 143 10.40 -12.15 10.56
C ILE A 143 9.10 -12.62 11.19
N TYR A 144 9.02 -13.89 11.56
CA TYR A 144 7.89 -14.49 12.26
C TYR A 144 8.29 -14.78 13.71
N PRO A 145 8.01 -13.87 14.67
CA PRO A 145 8.51 -14.00 16.03
C PRO A 145 8.02 -15.26 16.74
N GLU A 146 6.75 -15.63 16.49
CA GLU A 146 6.14 -16.82 17.11
C GLU A 146 6.78 -18.13 16.64
N TYR A 147 7.31 -18.17 15.43
CA TYR A 147 7.88 -19.38 14.82
C TYR A 147 9.42 -19.41 14.84
N GLY A 148 10.05 -18.26 15.11
CA GLY A 148 11.51 -18.12 15.12
C GLY A 148 12.14 -18.29 13.74
N VAL A 149 11.41 -17.98 12.67
CA VAL A 149 11.88 -18.06 11.29
C VAL A 149 11.79 -16.69 10.61
N ALA A 150 12.58 -16.51 9.53
CA ALA A 150 12.48 -15.33 8.68
C ALA A 150 12.70 -15.69 7.21
N SER A 151 12.24 -14.81 6.32
CA SER A 151 12.41 -14.94 4.87
C SER A 151 12.75 -13.60 4.22
N ILE A 152 13.46 -13.67 3.08
CA ILE A 152 13.73 -12.52 2.22
C ILE A 152 12.85 -12.59 0.99
N ASN A 153 12.18 -11.46 0.67
CA ASN A 153 11.40 -11.24 -0.54
C ASN A 153 10.22 -12.21 -0.77
N GLU A 154 9.90 -13.03 0.23
CA GLU A 154 8.68 -13.85 0.25
C GLU A 154 8.02 -13.80 1.62
N ILE A 155 6.71 -13.62 1.65
CA ILE A 155 5.89 -13.72 2.85
C ILE A 155 4.85 -14.82 2.66
N TYR A 156 4.69 -15.70 3.65
CA TYR A 156 3.69 -16.77 3.66
C TYR A 156 2.68 -16.52 4.76
N VAL A 157 1.40 -16.60 4.42
CA VAL A 157 0.30 -16.38 5.36
C VAL A 157 -0.81 -17.39 5.12
N PRO A 158 -1.48 -17.89 6.16
CA PRO A 158 -2.68 -18.69 5.98
C PRO A 158 -3.83 -17.87 5.41
N GLU A 159 -4.57 -18.46 4.46
CA GLU A 159 -5.80 -17.87 3.91
C GLU A 159 -6.82 -17.58 5.03
N GLY A 160 -7.50 -16.44 4.95
CA GLY A 160 -8.55 -16.03 5.89
C GLY A 160 -8.06 -15.62 7.28
N ARG A 161 -6.78 -15.85 7.62
CA ARG A 161 -6.22 -15.42 8.91
C ARG A 161 -5.76 -13.97 8.85
N GLN A 162 -6.13 -13.18 9.85
CA GLN A 162 -5.61 -11.83 10.00
C GLN A 162 -4.11 -11.84 10.22
N VAL A 163 -3.40 -10.96 9.51
CA VAL A 163 -1.97 -10.73 9.66
C VAL A 163 -1.75 -9.34 10.21
N LEU A 164 -0.99 -9.24 11.31
CA LEU A 164 -0.47 -7.99 11.84
C LEU A 164 0.96 -7.81 11.35
N LEU A 165 1.15 -6.90 10.43
CA LEU A 165 2.47 -6.48 9.96
C LEU A 165 2.98 -5.34 10.84
N GLN A 166 4.18 -5.49 11.39
CA GLN A 166 4.91 -4.41 12.05
C GLN A 166 6.02 -3.95 11.11
N LEU A 167 5.91 -2.73 10.61
CA LEU A 167 6.76 -2.22 9.53
C LEU A 167 7.80 -1.25 10.07
N THR A 168 9.05 -1.46 9.69
CA THR A 168 10.17 -0.52 9.91
C THR A 168 11.12 -0.54 8.72
N SER A 169 12.09 0.36 8.69
CA SER A 169 13.14 0.40 7.69
C SER A 169 14.52 0.55 8.33
N GLU A 170 15.55 0.03 7.68
CA GLU A 170 16.94 0.19 8.14
C GLU A 170 17.49 1.56 7.80
N SER A 171 17.36 2.02 6.55
CA SER A 171 18.06 3.22 6.05
C SER A 171 17.14 4.31 5.53
N SER A 172 16.29 3.99 4.57
CA SER A 172 15.45 4.94 3.84
C SER A 172 13.96 4.66 4.03
N VAL A 173 13.12 5.66 3.80
CA VAL A 173 11.67 5.48 3.79
C VAL A 173 11.27 4.61 2.60
N ASN A 174 10.52 3.55 2.89
CA ASN A 174 9.94 2.65 1.91
C ASN A 174 8.43 2.58 2.10
N ALA A 175 7.69 2.18 1.07
CA ALA A 175 6.25 2.00 1.16
C ALA A 175 5.89 0.55 0.84
N PHE A 176 5.42 -0.18 1.83
CA PHE A 176 4.95 -1.55 1.68
C PHE A 176 3.61 -1.57 0.96
N TRP A 177 3.51 -2.32 -0.14
CA TRP A 177 2.28 -2.40 -0.90
C TRP A 177 2.07 -3.77 -1.56
N VAL A 178 0.91 -4.35 -1.33
CA VAL A 178 0.39 -5.54 -2.04
C VAL A 178 -0.96 -5.16 -2.65
N PRO A 179 -1.01 -4.72 -3.91
CA PRO A 179 -2.20 -4.11 -4.53
C PRO A 179 -3.48 -4.94 -4.41
N GLN A 180 -3.37 -6.27 -4.47
CA GLN A 180 -4.52 -7.17 -4.41
C GLN A 180 -5.00 -7.49 -2.98
N VAL A 181 -4.19 -7.22 -1.95
CA VAL A 181 -4.52 -7.56 -0.56
C VAL A 181 -4.93 -6.32 0.23
N GLY A 182 -4.23 -5.20 0.06
CA GLY A 182 -4.56 -4.02 0.85
C GLY A 182 -3.81 -2.75 0.49
N THR A 183 -3.88 -1.82 1.44
CA THR A 183 -3.40 -0.46 1.31
C THR A 183 -1.87 -0.34 1.32
N VAL A 184 -1.39 0.84 0.97
CA VAL A 184 0.03 1.23 1.11
C VAL A 184 0.26 1.74 2.52
N LEU A 185 1.36 1.30 3.17
CA LEU A 185 1.82 1.87 4.43
C LEU A 185 3.33 2.10 4.42
N TYR A 186 3.76 3.24 4.96
CA TYR A 186 5.18 3.58 5.03
C TYR A 186 5.91 2.78 6.11
N ALA A 187 7.06 2.24 5.73
CA ALA A 187 8.08 1.70 6.61
C ALA A 187 9.17 2.75 6.76
N MET A 188 9.28 3.33 7.96
CA MET A 188 10.22 4.42 8.26
C MET A 188 11.26 3.98 9.28
N PRO A 189 12.50 4.47 9.18
CA PRO A 189 13.53 4.19 10.17
C PRO A 189 13.09 4.63 11.57
N GLN A 190 13.36 3.79 12.58
CA GLN A 190 13.06 4.05 13.99
C GLN A 190 11.55 4.16 14.33
N MET A 191 10.67 3.86 13.39
CA MET A 191 9.22 3.79 13.61
C MET A 191 8.74 2.34 13.52
N ASN A 192 7.67 2.04 14.22
CA ASN A 192 6.96 0.78 14.14
C ASN A 192 5.51 1.05 13.70
N SER A 193 5.27 1.01 12.38
CA SER A 193 3.95 1.21 11.80
C SER A 193 3.21 -0.13 11.78
N LYS A 194 1.93 -0.15 12.19
CA LYS A 194 1.11 -1.37 12.24
C LYS A 194 0.15 -1.42 11.09
N LEU A 195 0.04 -2.58 10.44
CA LEU A 195 -0.85 -2.79 9.30
C LEU A 195 -1.57 -4.13 9.44
N HIS A 196 -2.89 -4.08 9.51
CA HIS A 196 -3.75 -5.26 9.57
C HIS A 196 -4.28 -5.61 8.18
N LEU A 197 -3.95 -6.83 7.71
CA LEU A 197 -4.40 -7.35 6.41
C LEU A 197 -4.99 -8.75 6.56
N VAL A 198 -5.82 -9.12 5.59
CA VAL A 198 -6.29 -10.50 5.40
C VAL A 198 -6.38 -10.79 3.90
N ALA A 199 -5.91 -11.96 3.50
CA ALA A 199 -6.11 -12.48 2.16
C ALA A 199 -7.23 -13.52 2.19
N ASP A 200 -8.30 -13.27 1.43
CA ASP A 200 -9.52 -14.10 1.39
C ASP A 200 -9.41 -15.25 0.38
N LYS A 201 -8.34 -15.28 -0.40
CA LYS A 201 -8.11 -16.24 -1.48
C LYS A 201 -6.70 -16.76 -1.45
N GLN A 202 -6.54 -18.06 -1.75
CA GLN A 202 -5.22 -18.62 -1.99
C GLN A 202 -4.63 -18.08 -3.29
N GLY A 203 -3.32 -17.93 -3.31
CA GLY A 203 -2.60 -17.47 -4.47
C GLY A 203 -1.29 -16.78 -4.14
N VAL A 204 -0.60 -16.35 -5.19
CA VAL A 204 0.65 -15.60 -5.09
C VAL A 204 0.41 -14.21 -5.61
N PHE A 205 0.49 -13.22 -4.73
CA PHE A 205 0.27 -11.82 -5.04
C PHE A 205 1.59 -11.07 -5.06
N LYS A 206 1.72 -10.11 -5.98
CA LYS A 206 2.92 -9.30 -6.11
C LYS A 206 2.91 -8.19 -5.08
N GLY A 207 4.00 -8.08 -4.32
CA GLY A 207 4.28 -6.95 -3.47
C GLY A 207 5.45 -6.11 -4.00
N THR A 208 5.45 -4.83 -3.70
CA THR A 208 6.46 -3.89 -4.14
C THR A 208 6.66 -2.78 -3.11
N SER A 209 7.81 -2.07 -3.19
CA SER A 209 7.92 -0.75 -2.60
C SER A 209 7.28 0.28 -3.53
N ALA A 210 6.44 1.15 -2.98
CA ALA A 210 5.76 2.21 -3.74
C ALA A 210 6.41 3.59 -3.55
N ASN A 211 7.53 3.67 -2.81
CA ASN A 211 8.30 4.90 -2.59
C ASN A 211 9.72 4.72 -3.11
N TYR A 212 10.21 5.66 -3.91
CA TYR A 212 11.56 5.62 -4.47
C TYR A 212 12.62 5.67 -3.36
N SER A 213 13.52 4.68 -3.37
CA SER A 213 14.56 4.50 -2.34
C SER A 213 15.97 4.28 -2.93
N GLY A 214 16.25 4.79 -4.12
CA GLY A 214 17.56 4.72 -4.75
C GLY A 214 17.66 3.74 -5.92
N ASP A 215 18.87 3.40 -6.31
CA ASP A 215 19.18 2.73 -7.58
C ASP A 215 18.55 1.34 -7.75
N GLY A 216 18.43 0.56 -6.68
CA GLY A 216 17.83 -0.78 -6.70
C GLY A 216 16.32 -0.82 -6.46
N PHE A 217 15.66 0.35 -6.39
CA PHE A 217 14.22 0.46 -6.12
C PHE A 217 13.37 -0.36 -7.10
N ALA A 218 13.68 -0.34 -8.39
CA ALA A 218 12.90 -1.04 -9.40
C ALA A 218 12.85 -2.57 -9.17
N GLY A 219 13.91 -3.14 -8.59
CA GLY A 219 14.01 -4.56 -8.20
C GLY A 219 13.45 -4.88 -6.82
N MET A 220 13.04 -3.89 -6.01
CA MET A 220 12.54 -4.10 -4.65
C MET A 220 11.12 -4.65 -4.64
N ARG A 221 10.99 -5.92 -5.01
CA ARG A 221 9.73 -6.66 -5.13
C ARG A 221 9.76 -7.89 -4.23
N PHE A 222 8.56 -8.33 -3.83
CA PHE A 222 8.40 -9.55 -3.05
C PHE A 222 7.12 -10.29 -3.46
N LYS A 223 6.96 -11.52 -3.00
CA LYS A 223 5.77 -12.34 -3.24
C LYS A 223 5.03 -12.55 -1.93
N TRP A 224 3.73 -12.30 -1.96
CA TRP A 224 2.80 -12.65 -0.90
C TRP A 224 2.13 -13.96 -1.26
N HIS A 225 2.44 -15.02 -0.50
CA HIS A 225 1.85 -16.35 -0.65
C HIS A 225 0.71 -16.50 0.36
N SER A 226 -0.53 -16.51 -0.11
CA SER A 226 -1.69 -16.89 0.67
C SER A 226 -1.95 -18.38 0.43
N VAL A 227 -1.79 -19.19 1.46
CA VAL A 227 -1.76 -20.65 1.35
C VAL A 227 -2.69 -21.31 2.36
N SER A 228 -2.93 -22.62 2.23
CA SER A 228 -3.63 -23.37 3.25
C SER A 228 -2.83 -23.39 4.57
N LEU A 229 -3.51 -23.64 5.70
CA LEU A 229 -2.83 -23.77 7.00
C LEU A 229 -1.75 -24.86 6.97
N GLN A 230 -2.05 -25.98 6.31
CA GLN A 230 -1.12 -27.10 6.16
C GLN A 230 0.13 -26.72 5.36
N ASP A 231 -0.05 -25.98 4.25
CA ASP A 231 1.08 -25.51 3.44
C ASP A 231 1.92 -24.46 4.17
N PHE A 232 1.28 -23.66 5.00
CA PHE A 232 1.97 -22.71 5.88
C PHE A 232 2.86 -23.46 6.89
N ASP A 233 2.35 -24.50 7.55
CA ASP A 233 3.12 -25.32 8.50
C ASP A 233 4.26 -26.09 7.81
N ASN A 234 4.03 -26.58 6.60
CA ASN A 234 5.06 -27.19 5.76
C ASN A 234 6.16 -26.19 5.41
N TRP A 235 5.79 -24.95 5.07
CA TRP A 235 6.76 -23.88 4.80
C TRP A 235 7.57 -23.51 6.04
N ILE A 236 6.95 -23.38 7.22
CA ILE A 236 7.65 -23.13 8.49
C ILE A 236 8.69 -24.24 8.74
N THR A 237 8.31 -25.50 8.53
CA THR A 237 9.20 -26.65 8.69
C THR A 237 10.37 -26.57 7.71
N LYS A 238 10.11 -26.27 6.45
CA LYS A 238 11.13 -26.06 5.43
C LYS A 238 12.09 -24.93 5.79
N ALA A 239 11.55 -23.78 6.24
CA ALA A 239 12.35 -22.63 6.66
C ALA A 239 13.27 -22.97 7.85
N ARG A 240 12.78 -23.77 8.81
CA ARG A 240 13.58 -24.23 9.94
C ARG A 240 14.70 -25.21 9.54
N THR A 241 14.42 -26.09 8.57
CA THR A 241 15.38 -27.14 8.16
C THR A 241 16.49 -26.58 7.28
N HIS A 242 16.18 -25.63 6.40
CA HIS A 242 17.12 -25.09 5.41
C HIS A 242 17.58 -23.67 5.71
N GLY A 243 17.07 -23.06 6.80
CA GLY A 243 17.39 -21.69 7.16
C GLY A 243 18.79 -21.52 7.73
N GLN A 244 19.41 -20.40 7.42
CA GLN A 244 20.64 -19.95 8.05
C GLN A 244 20.32 -19.19 9.33
N VAL A 245 21.23 -19.19 10.31
CA VAL A 245 21.04 -18.43 11.55
C VAL A 245 20.97 -16.93 11.25
N LEU A 246 19.93 -16.25 11.77
CA LEU A 246 19.79 -14.80 11.70
C LEU A 246 20.07 -14.19 13.08
N ASP A 247 21.33 -13.93 13.34
CA ASP A 247 21.82 -13.18 14.49
C ASP A 247 22.16 -11.72 14.08
N ARG A 248 22.73 -10.95 14.99
CA ARG A 248 23.13 -9.56 14.73
C ARG A 248 24.19 -9.44 13.66
N VAL A 249 25.15 -10.38 13.60
CA VAL A 249 26.26 -10.36 12.66
C VAL A 249 25.76 -10.64 11.24
N SER A 250 24.96 -11.71 11.08
CA SER A 250 24.35 -12.06 9.80
C SER A 250 23.35 -11.00 9.34
N TYR A 251 22.58 -10.38 10.26
CA TYR A 251 21.73 -9.26 9.93
C TYR A 251 22.53 -8.04 9.40
N ARG A 252 23.65 -7.70 10.03
CA ARG A 252 24.52 -6.61 9.53
C ARG A 252 25.04 -6.89 8.13
N GLN A 253 25.48 -8.10 7.85
CA GLN A 253 25.87 -8.50 6.49
C GLN A 253 24.70 -8.38 5.50
N LEU A 254 23.51 -8.73 5.94
CA LEU A 254 22.29 -8.63 5.15
C LEU A 254 21.84 -7.18 4.90
N SER A 255 22.03 -6.28 5.85
CA SER A 255 21.62 -4.88 5.75
C SER A 255 22.50 -4.04 4.82
N VAL A 256 23.71 -4.51 4.49
CA VAL A 256 24.58 -3.79 3.57
C VAL A 256 23.99 -3.80 2.15
N ALA A 257 23.99 -2.62 1.53
CA ALA A 257 23.55 -2.47 0.15
C ALA A 257 24.40 -3.30 -0.81
N PRO A 258 23.80 -4.02 -1.77
CA PRO A 258 24.56 -4.70 -2.82
C PRO A 258 25.29 -3.65 -3.68
N ARG A 259 26.46 -4.02 -4.21
CA ARG A 259 27.19 -3.11 -5.10
C ARG A 259 26.43 -2.89 -6.40
N MET A 260 26.61 -1.71 -7.01
CA MET A 260 25.87 -1.28 -8.20
C MET A 260 25.92 -2.31 -9.37
N GLY A 261 27.05 -3.00 -9.54
CA GLY A 261 27.20 -4.08 -10.54
C GLY A 261 26.40 -5.37 -10.23
N ASP A 262 26.12 -5.63 -8.96
CA ASP A 262 25.37 -6.81 -8.51
C ASP A 262 23.85 -6.62 -8.65
N ILE A 263 23.39 -5.36 -8.68
CA ILE A 263 21.97 -5.00 -8.79
C ILE A 263 21.42 -5.42 -10.16
N ALA A 264 22.14 -5.09 -11.23
CA ALA A 264 21.73 -5.41 -12.60
C ALA A 264 21.70 -6.92 -12.91
N ALA A 265 22.56 -7.70 -12.24
CA ALA A 265 22.59 -9.16 -12.38
C ALA A 265 21.46 -9.87 -11.61
N LYS A 266 20.95 -9.26 -10.51
CA LYS A 266 19.94 -9.84 -9.60
C LYS A 266 18.50 -9.38 -9.88
N GLU A 267 18.30 -8.48 -10.82
CA GLU A 267 16.97 -7.90 -11.12
C GLU A 267 15.96 -8.95 -11.66
N LYS A 268 16.45 -10.09 -12.15
CA LYS A 268 15.59 -11.15 -12.73
C LYS A 268 14.91 -12.05 -11.70
N ASP A 269 15.53 -12.28 -10.52
CA ASP A 269 14.92 -13.08 -9.46
C ASP A 269 15.35 -12.50 -8.10
N ALA A 270 14.41 -11.85 -7.42
CA ALA A 270 14.61 -11.43 -6.04
C ALA A 270 15.03 -12.65 -5.21
N GLU A 271 16.30 -12.69 -4.78
CA GLU A 271 16.88 -13.86 -4.11
C GLU A 271 16.06 -14.20 -2.85
N VAL A 272 15.47 -15.39 -2.85
CA VAL A 272 14.71 -15.91 -1.72
C VAL A 272 15.69 -16.63 -0.79
N ARG A 273 15.72 -16.21 0.47
CA ARG A 273 16.51 -16.88 1.52
C ARG A 273 15.65 -17.09 2.75
N TYR A 274 15.89 -18.19 3.43
CA TYR A 274 15.25 -18.53 4.69
C TYR A 274 16.24 -18.49 5.85
N PHE A 275 15.75 -18.10 7.01
CA PHE A 275 16.56 -18.03 8.23
C PHE A 275 15.86 -18.72 9.38
N ALA A 276 16.61 -19.51 10.13
CA ALA A 276 16.22 -20.12 11.38
C ALA A 276 17.47 -20.66 12.10
N PRO A 277 17.60 -20.49 13.44
CA PRO A 277 16.77 -19.64 14.28
C PRO A 277 17.02 -18.14 14.07
N VAL A 278 16.02 -17.32 14.40
CA VAL A 278 16.14 -15.86 14.45
C VAL A 278 16.41 -15.42 15.87
N GLU A 279 17.36 -14.49 16.08
CA GLU A 279 17.67 -13.94 17.40
C GLU A 279 16.43 -13.28 18.03
N LYS A 280 16.16 -13.58 19.29
CA LYS A 280 15.06 -12.98 20.04
C LYS A 280 15.25 -11.46 20.15
N ARG A 281 14.18 -10.70 19.96
CA ARG A 281 14.18 -9.23 19.98
C ARG A 281 15.01 -8.55 18.88
N LEU A 282 15.37 -9.27 17.80
CA LEU A 282 16.12 -8.68 16.68
C LEU A 282 15.36 -7.49 16.09
N TYR A 283 14.07 -7.64 15.82
CA TYR A 283 13.20 -6.55 15.32
C TYR A 283 13.21 -5.32 16.24
N TYR A 284 13.04 -5.52 17.56
CA TYR A 284 13.13 -4.44 18.53
C TYR A 284 14.47 -3.68 18.46
N ARG A 285 15.59 -4.42 18.31
CA ARG A 285 16.91 -3.81 18.18
C ARG A 285 17.08 -3.01 16.89
N ILE A 286 16.48 -3.49 15.79
CA ILE A 286 16.49 -2.78 14.51
C ILE A 286 15.73 -1.45 14.64
N VAL A 287 14.51 -1.48 15.16
CA VAL A 287 13.71 -0.26 15.40
C VAL A 287 14.45 0.73 16.28
N ASN A 288 15.10 0.26 17.35
CA ASN A 288 15.78 1.10 18.33
C ASN A 288 17.27 1.37 18.04
N ARG A 289 17.75 1.00 16.83
CA ARG A 289 19.13 1.25 16.40
C ARG A 289 20.20 0.68 17.33
N CYS A 290 19.97 -0.45 17.95
CA CYS A 290 20.89 -1.12 18.89
C CYS A 290 21.20 -2.57 18.48
N VAL A 291 21.40 -2.81 17.20
CA VAL A 291 21.83 -4.11 16.68
C VAL A 291 23.27 -4.40 17.10
N ASP A 292 24.15 -3.43 17.11
CA ASP A 292 25.54 -3.58 17.53
C ASP A 292 25.64 -3.75 19.05
N GLU A 293 26.57 -4.60 19.50
CA GLU A 293 26.69 -4.99 20.92
C GLU A 293 26.93 -3.83 21.89
N ASN A 294 27.66 -2.80 21.42
CA ASN A 294 28.02 -1.63 22.25
C ASN A 294 27.10 -0.45 22.09
N THR A 295 25.97 -0.59 21.38
CA THR A 295 25.04 0.54 21.12
C THR A 295 23.89 0.48 22.10
N VAL A 296 23.64 1.59 22.81
CA VAL A 296 22.47 1.75 23.66
C VAL A 296 21.23 1.98 22.78
N CYS A 297 20.14 1.30 23.10
CA CYS A 297 18.90 1.45 22.32
C CYS A 297 18.30 2.86 22.49
N ASN A 298 17.76 3.41 21.39
CA ASN A 298 17.18 4.76 21.38
C ASN A 298 16.09 4.95 22.43
N GLU A 299 15.25 3.92 22.66
CA GLU A 299 14.22 3.96 23.69
C GLU A 299 14.83 4.15 25.10
N ASP A 300 15.94 3.49 25.39
CA ASP A 300 16.62 3.63 26.69
C ASP A 300 17.27 5.01 26.82
N LEU A 301 17.80 5.58 25.71
CA LEU A 301 18.31 6.94 25.70
C LEU A 301 17.19 7.95 25.96
N MET A 302 16.03 7.79 25.32
CA MET A 302 14.87 8.66 25.55
C MET A 302 14.34 8.56 26.97
N LYS A 303 14.27 7.36 27.55
CA LYS A 303 13.87 7.16 28.96
C LYS A 303 14.85 7.85 29.92
N ARG A 304 16.17 7.75 29.68
CA ARG A 304 17.18 8.44 30.49
C ARG A 304 17.06 9.96 30.36
N ALA A 305 16.88 10.48 29.13
CA ALA A 305 16.69 11.91 28.91
C ALA A 305 15.41 12.43 29.57
N ALA A 306 14.30 11.70 29.48
CA ALA A 306 13.04 12.05 30.16
C ALA A 306 13.17 12.06 31.70
N ALA A 307 13.91 11.11 32.26
CA ALA A 307 14.19 11.05 33.70
C ALA A 307 15.08 12.22 34.18
N GLN A 308 15.92 12.78 33.31
CA GLN A 308 16.78 13.92 33.62
C GLN A 308 16.09 15.29 33.45
N THR A 309 14.93 15.34 32.80
CA THR A 309 14.18 16.59 32.63
C THR A 309 13.43 16.96 33.90
N LEU A 310 13.22 18.27 34.13
CA LEU A 310 12.46 18.78 35.25
C LEU A 310 11.04 18.17 35.37
N TRP A 311 10.42 17.85 34.22
CA TRP A 311 9.15 17.15 34.09
C TRP A 311 9.25 15.68 34.50
N GLY A 312 10.32 14.99 34.14
CA GLY A 312 10.58 13.63 34.60
C GLY A 312 10.76 13.54 36.13
N ALA A 313 11.44 14.49 36.72
CA ALA A 313 11.59 14.61 38.15
C ALA A 313 10.24 14.89 38.85
N LEU A 314 9.40 15.74 38.26
CA LEU A 314 8.03 15.99 38.80
C LEU A 314 7.11 14.78 38.61
N CYS A 315 7.13 14.09 37.47
CA CYS A 315 6.33 12.88 37.27
C CYS A 315 6.75 11.74 38.18
N SER A 316 8.05 11.57 38.49
CA SER A 316 8.52 10.55 39.44
C SER A 316 8.11 10.83 40.88
N VAL A 317 7.81 12.08 41.24
CA VAL A 317 7.26 12.46 42.56
C VAL A 317 5.76 12.11 42.66
N PHE A 318 5.03 12.16 41.54
CA PHE A 318 3.59 11.88 41.50
C PHE A 318 3.21 10.45 41.12
N ASP A 319 4.13 9.68 40.53
CA ASP A 319 3.96 8.26 40.17
C ASP A 319 5.23 7.46 40.53
N PRO A 320 5.38 7.06 41.80
CA PRO A 320 6.57 6.32 42.28
C PRO A 320 6.70 4.91 41.67
N GLY A 321 5.75 4.45 40.90
CA GLY A 321 5.77 3.15 40.19
C GLY A 321 6.31 3.21 38.75
N ALA A 322 6.72 4.39 38.25
CA ALA A 322 7.19 4.59 36.88
C ALA A 322 8.72 4.46 36.68
N ILE A 323 9.48 3.98 37.70
CA ILE A 323 10.94 3.74 37.69
C ILE A 323 11.22 2.26 37.41
#